data_45376bbc60ecb4f7683798647bdba9e3
#
_entry.id   45376bbc60ecb4f7683798647bdba9e3
#
_cell.length_a   1.000
_cell.length_b   1.000
_cell.length_c   1.000
_cell.angle_alpha   90.00
_cell.angle_beta   90.00
_cell.angle_gamma   90.00
#
_symmetry.space_group_name_H-M   'P 1'
#
loop_
_entity.id
_entity.type
_entity.pdbx_description
1 polymer ?
#
loop_
_entity_poly.entity_id
_entity_poly.type
_entity_poly.pdbx_seq_one_letter_code
_entity_poly.pdbx_strand_id
1 'polypeptide(L)'
;EVFHTGNAAVGVILSCYTIASLCIRPFSGYLLDTLARKPLYLVAYFIFITIFAGYMLAGVLSLFIMLRVVHGLAFGMVTVAGNTIVIDITPSSRRGEAVGYYGLMNNTAMSFGPMIGLFMHDIYSFETIFACSLISGTIGFVAACLVKTPPKQPVKREPISLDRFVLLKGIPAGIALLLLSIPYGMTSTYVAMYAKEIGITLNSGLFFTFMAVGM
;
A
#
# COMPACT_ATOMS: atom_id res chain seq x y z
N GLU A 1 4.85 11.48 -18.69
CA GLU A 1 5.37 12.67 -19.44
C GLU A 1 6.86 12.90 -19.18
N VAL A 2 7.37 12.81 -17.93
CA VAL A 2 8.80 13.04 -17.60
C VAL A 2 9.76 12.13 -18.38
N PHE A 3 9.35 10.89 -18.67
CA PHE A 3 10.17 9.90 -19.37
C PHE A 3 9.75 9.65 -20.83
N HIS A 4 8.80 10.40 -21.37
CA HIS A 4 8.26 10.24 -22.75
C HIS A 4 7.89 8.78 -23.09
N THR A 5 7.36 8.03 -22.13
CA THR A 5 7.00 6.61 -22.26
C THR A 5 5.55 6.46 -22.68
N GLY A 6 5.28 5.47 -23.54
CA GLY A 6 3.90 5.14 -23.95
C GLY A 6 3.07 4.52 -22.79
N ASN A 7 1.75 4.48 -22.97
CA ASN A 7 0.79 3.95 -21.98
C ASN A 7 1.11 2.52 -21.50
N ALA A 8 1.71 1.69 -22.36
CA ALA A 8 2.14 0.35 -22.01
C ALA A 8 3.25 0.35 -20.92
N ALA A 9 4.21 1.28 -21.01
CA ALA A 9 5.27 1.40 -20.02
C ALA A 9 4.73 1.87 -18.64
N VAL A 10 3.72 2.73 -18.64
CA VAL A 10 3.03 3.13 -17.40
C VAL A 10 2.39 1.91 -16.73
N GLY A 11 1.72 1.05 -17.51
CA GLY A 11 1.15 -0.20 -17.01
C GLY A 11 2.21 -1.13 -16.40
N VAL A 12 3.36 -1.29 -17.05
CA VAL A 12 4.48 -2.10 -16.54
C VAL A 12 5.01 -1.53 -15.21
N ILE A 13 5.21 -0.22 -15.12
CA ILE A 13 5.69 0.46 -13.91
C ILE A 13 4.75 0.25 -12.72
N LEU A 14 3.43 0.37 -12.95
CA LEU A 14 2.42 0.11 -11.92
C LEU A 14 2.40 -1.37 -11.52
N SER A 15 2.51 -2.27 -12.49
CA SER A 15 2.51 -3.73 -12.26
C SER A 15 3.73 -4.17 -11.45
N CYS A 16 4.92 -3.62 -11.69
CA CYS A 16 6.13 -3.94 -10.94
C CYS A 16 5.96 -3.70 -9.43
N TYR A 17 5.34 -2.57 -9.05
CA TYR A 17 5.03 -2.27 -7.65
C TYR A 17 4.09 -3.31 -7.03
N THR A 18 3.01 -3.62 -7.73
CA THR A 18 1.99 -4.55 -7.24
C THR A 18 2.53 -5.98 -7.13
N ILE A 19 3.26 -6.45 -8.14
CA ILE A 19 3.90 -7.77 -8.13
C ILE A 19 4.90 -7.88 -6.98
N ALA A 20 5.77 -6.89 -6.80
CA ALA A 20 6.72 -6.86 -5.69
C ALA A 20 6.00 -6.93 -4.33
N SER A 21 4.92 -6.15 -4.15
CA SER A 21 4.11 -6.18 -2.95
C SER A 21 3.46 -7.55 -2.69
N LEU A 22 3.01 -8.24 -3.72
CA LEU A 22 2.45 -9.59 -3.59
C LEU A 22 3.53 -10.62 -3.26
N CYS A 23 4.69 -10.55 -3.89
CA CYS A 23 5.79 -11.48 -3.67
C CYS A 23 6.31 -11.47 -2.24
N ILE A 24 6.35 -10.30 -1.57
CA ILE A 24 6.84 -10.20 -0.19
C ILE A 24 5.86 -10.72 0.86
N ARG A 25 4.54 -10.75 0.58
CA ARG A 25 3.52 -11.09 1.59
C ARG A 25 3.69 -12.45 2.26
N PRO A 26 3.96 -13.55 1.56
CA PRO A 26 4.23 -14.84 2.20
C PRO A 26 5.42 -14.79 3.16
N PHE A 27 6.50 -14.11 2.73
CA PHE A 27 7.70 -13.93 3.55
C PHE A 27 7.46 -13.01 4.74
N SER A 28 6.61 -12.00 4.58
CA SER A 28 6.22 -11.07 5.66
C SER A 28 5.59 -11.81 6.83
N GLY A 29 4.70 -12.76 6.58
CA GLY A 29 4.10 -13.60 7.61
C GLY A 29 5.17 -14.35 8.39
N TYR A 30 6.05 -15.08 7.70
CA TYR A 30 7.14 -15.81 8.33
C TYR A 30 8.07 -14.90 9.16
N LEU A 31 8.46 -13.74 8.62
CA LEU A 31 9.32 -12.79 9.33
C LEU A 31 8.64 -12.22 10.58
N LEU A 32 7.35 -11.91 10.52
CA LEU A 32 6.57 -11.44 11.66
C LEU A 32 6.35 -12.51 12.73
N ASP A 33 6.40 -13.78 12.36
CA ASP A 33 6.34 -14.89 13.30
C ASP A 33 7.69 -15.17 13.95
N THR A 34 8.79 -14.90 13.29
CA THR A 34 10.14 -15.18 13.79
C THR A 34 10.81 -13.99 14.45
N LEU A 35 10.59 -12.77 13.97
CA LEU A 35 11.24 -11.55 14.43
C LEU A 35 10.33 -10.70 15.30
N ALA A 36 10.89 -9.68 15.94
CA ALA A 36 10.12 -8.67 16.67
C ALA A 36 9.30 -7.83 15.69
N ARG A 37 7.96 -7.83 15.84
CA ARG A 37 7.02 -7.25 14.88
C ARG A 37 7.16 -5.74 14.71
N LYS A 38 7.26 -4.99 15.81
CA LYS A 38 7.36 -3.52 15.76
C LYS A 38 8.64 -3.03 15.10
N PRO A 39 9.85 -3.49 15.45
CA PRO A 39 11.07 -3.08 14.74
C PRO A 39 11.03 -3.41 13.25
N LEU A 40 10.54 -4.60 12.87
CA LEU A 40 10.40 -4.99 11.48
C LEU A 40 9.43 -4.06 10.71
N TYR A 41 8.30 -3.71 11.33
CA TYR A 41 7.34 -2.75 10.80
C TYR A 41 7.98 -1.36 10.59
N LEU A 42 8.72 -0.86 11.59
CA LEU A 42 9.35 0.46 11.51
C LEU A 42 10.46 0.50 10.45
N VAL A 43 11.27 -0.55 10.32
CA VAL A 43 12.28 -0.63 9.26
C VAL A 43 11.64 -0.62 7.88
N ALA A 44 10.60 -1.44 7.66
CA ALA A 44 9.88 -1.46 6.39
C ALA A 44 9.19 -0.12 6.10
N TYR A 45 8.61 0.52 7.11
CA TYR A 45 7.97 1.83 6.97
C TYR A 45 9.00 2.93 6.67
N PHE A 46 10.15 2.90 7.32
CA PHE A 46 11.24 3.84 7.03
C PHE A 46 11.72 3.72 5.58
N ILE A 47 11.94 2.49 5.08
CA ILE A 47 12.26 2.25 3.68
C ILE A 47 11.15 2.79 2.79
N PHE A 48 9.89 2.50 3.10
CA PHE A 48 8.73 2.96 2.33
C PHE A 48 8.70 4.48 2.16
N ILE A 49 8.86 5.26 3.22
CA ILE A 49 8.84 6.73 3.13
C ILE A 49 10.08 7.30 2.43
N THR A 50 11.25 6.70 2.63
CA THR A 50 12.51 7.19 2.04
C THR A 50 12.50 7.09 0.51
N ILE A 51 11.75 6.15 -0.05
CA ILE A 51 11.63 5.99 -1.51
C ILE A 51 11.01 7.24 -2.17
N PHE A 52 10.16 7.99 -1.48
CA PHE A 52 9.63 9.24 -2.04
C PHE A 52 10.75 10.27 -2.29
N ALA A 53 11.75 10.36 -1.41
CA ALA A 53 12.94 11.15 -1.67
C ALA A 53 13.74 10.60 -2.86
N GLY A 54 13.82 9.26 -2.99
CA GLY A 54 14.42 8.61 -4.15
C GLY A 54 13.75 8.96 -5.48
N TYR A 55 12.43 9.09 -5.51
CA TYR A 55 11.70 9.50 -6.71
C TYR A 55 12.03 10.92 -7.16
N MET A 56 12.29 11.83 -6.22
CA MET A 56 12.71 13.20 -6.54
C MET A 56 14.09 13.24 -7.22
N LEU A 57 14.93 12.24 -6.98
CA LEU A 57 16.29 12.12 -7.53
C LEU A 57 16.37 11.19 -8.74
N ALA A 58 15.26 10.54 -9.12
CA ALA A 58 15.24 9.56 -10.19
C ALA A 58 15.26 10.23 -11.59
N GLY A 59 16.44 10.51 -12.10
CA GLY A 59 16.66 11.11 -13.42
C GLY A 59 16.51 10.14 -14.61
N VAL A 60 16.49 8.81 -14.35
CA VAL A 60 16.38 7.78 -15.39
C VAL A 60 15.30 6.76 -15.08
N LEU A 61 14.64 6.26 -16.12
CA LEU A 61 13.52 5.33 -16.01
C LEU A 61 13.88 4.02 -15.29
N SER A 62 15.06 3.47 -15.53
CA SER A 62 15.52 2.23 -14.87
C SER A 62 15.63 2.37 -13.36
N LEU A 63 16.17 3.49 -12.88
CA LEU A 63 16.24 3.80 -11.46
C LEU A 63 14.83 3.95 -10.87
N PHE A 64 13.93 4.62 -11.59
CA PHE A 64 12.54 4.78 -11.16
C PHE A 64 11.82 3.43 -11.01
N ILE A 65 12.00 2.50 -11.97
CA ILE A 65 11.44 1.13 -11.89
C ILE A 65 12.03 0.37 -10.71
N MET A 66 13.34 0.44 -10.49
CA MET A 66 13.98 -0.20 -9.34
C MET A 66 13.42 0.32 -8.01
N LEU A 67 13.27 1.63 -7.88
CA LEU A 67 12.63 2.25 -6.71
C LEU A 67 11.17 1.79 -6.54
N ARG A 68 10.41 1.62 -7.62
CA ARG A 68 9.05 1.07 -7.59
C ARG A 68 8.99 -0.35 -7.05
N VAL A 69 9.94 -1.21 -7.43
CA VAL A 69 10.02 -2.58 -6.90
C VAL A 69 10.33 -2.55 -5.39
N VAL A 70 11.33 -1.79 -4.97
CA VAL A 70 11.67 -1.68 -3.53
C VAL A 70 10.51 -1.08 -2.73
N HIS A 71 9.83 -0.06 -3.29
CA HIS A 71 8.65 0.55 -2.67
C HIS A 71 7.51 -0.46 -2.51
N GLY A 72 7.27 -1.30 -3.54
CA GLY A 72 6.27 -2.37 -3.48
C GLY A 72 6.60 -3.42 -2.40
N LEU A 73 7.85 -3.86 -2.30
CA LEU A 73 8.30 -4.77 -1.24
C LEU A 73 8.06 -4.16 0.15
N ALA A 74 8.47 -2.90 0.36
CA ALA A 74 8.26 -2.19 1.61
C ALA A 74 6.77 -2.04 1.94
N PHE A 75 5.93 -1.68 0.97
CA PHE A 75 4.48 -1.56 1.13
C PHE A 75 3.83 -2.88 1.53
N GLY A 76 4.19 -3.98 0.85
CA GLY A 76 3.67 -5.31 1.19
C GLY A 76 4.00 -5.71 2.63
N MET A 77 5.22 -5.45 3.07
CA MET A 77 5.64 -5.70 4.47
C MET A 77 4.88 -4.80 5.45
N VAL A 78 4.79 -3.49 5.18
CA VAL A 78 4.10 -2.51 6.05
C VAL A 78 2.63 -2.87 6.24
N THR A 79 1.92 -3.25 5.16
CA THR A 79 0.49 -3.57 5.23
C THR A 79 0.23 -4.85 6.03
N VAL A 80 1.04 -5.90 5.87
CA VAL A 80 0.92 -7.15 6.65
C VAL A 80 1.28 -6.91 8.10
N ALA A 81 2.40 -6.21 8.36
CA ALA A 81 2.85 -5.92 9.72
C ALA A 81 1.88 -5.00 10.47
N GLY A 82 1.33 -3.98 9.80
CA GLY A 82 0.34 -3.08 10.38
C GLY A 82 -0.90 -3.80 10.84
N ASN A 83 -1.50 -4.64 9.97
CA ASN A 83 -2.64 -5.48 10.34
C ASN A 83 -2.33 -6.39 11.55
N THR A 84 -1.16 -7.02 11.54
CA THR A 84 -0.74 -7.91 12.63
C THR A 84 -0.60 -7.15 13.94
N ILE A 85 0.01 -5.95 13.93
CA ILE A 85 0.17 -5.11 15.12
C ILE A 85 -1.20 -4.66 15.66
N VAL A 86 -2.14 -4.27 14.80
CA VAL A 86 -3.50 -3.89 15.20
C VAL A 86 -4.20 -5.04 15.95
N ILE A 87 -4.06 -6.27 15.46
CA ILE A 87 -4.60 -7.46 16.11
C ILE A 87 -3.92 -7.73 17.46
N ASP A 88 -2.61 -7.53 17.54
CA ASP A 88 -1.82 -7.79 18.75
C ASP A 88 -2.13 -6.84 19.90
N ILE A 89 -2.35 -5.55 19.59
CA ILE A 89 -2.65 -4.53 20.61
C ILE A 89 -4.12 -4.51 21.03
N THR A 90 -4.98 -5.26 20.32
CA THR A 90 -6.43 -5.26 20.54
C THR A 90 -6.87 -6.50 21.30
N PRO A 91 -7.69 -6.36 22.38
CA PRO A 91 -8.30 -7.48 23.07
C PRO A 91 -9.08 -8.39 22.11
N SER A 92 -9.07 -9.70 22.37
CA SER A 92 -9.70 -10.70 21.48
C SER A 92 -11.18 -10.43 21.19
N SER A 93 -11.91 -9.88 22.15
CA SER A 93 -13.33 -9.52 22.02
C SER A 93 -13.61 -8.37 21.07
N ARG A 94 -12.61 -7.53 20.73
CA ARG A 94 -12.76 -6.33 19.90
C ARG A 94 -11.92 -6.37 18.62
N ARG A 95 -11.28 -7.50 18.28
CA ARG A 95 -10.42 -7.61 17.10
C ARG A 95 -11.15 -7.32 15.80
N GLY A 96 -12.41 -7.77 15.66
CA GLY A 96 -13.20 -7.48 14.46
C GLY A 96 -13.44 -5.99 14.27
N GLU A 97 -13.76 -5.27 15.36
CA GLU A 97 -13.93 -3.82 15.36
C GLU A 97 -12.64 -3.10 14.96
N ALA A 98 -11.51 -3.48 15.55
CA ALA A 98 -10.22 -2.86 15.28
C ALA A 98 -9.76 -3.05 13.82
N VAL A 99 -9.95 -4.26 13.27
CA VAL A 99 -9.64 -4.55 11.86
C VAL A 99 -10.58 -3.77 10.94
N GLY A 100 -11.86 -3.62 11.32
CA GLY A 100 -12.83 -2.80 10.60
C GLY A 100 -12.41 -1.33 10.53
N TYR A 101 -12.04 -0.72 11.66
CA TYR A 101 -11.51 0.66 11.67
C TYR A 101 -10.20 0.81 10.90
N TYR A 102 -9.29 -0.15 11.00
CA TYR A 102 -8.04 -0.12 10.23
C TYR A 102 -8.31 -0.21 8.72
N GLY A 103 -9.25 -1.07 8.32
CA GLY A 103 -9.70 -1.17 6.94
C GLY A 103 -10.38 0.11 6.45
N LEU A 104 -11.24 0.73 7.28
CA LEU A 104 -11.88 2.00 6.97
C LEU A 104 -10.85 3.12 6.72
N MET A 105 -9.83 3.25 7.57
CA MET A 105 -8.76 4.24 7.37
C MET A 105 -7.97 3.97 6.09
N ASN A 106 -7.69 2.71 5.78
CA ASN A 106 -7.01 2.33 4.54
C ASN A 106 -7.85 2.70 3.29
N ASN A 107 -9.14 2.37 3.28
CA ASN A 107 -10.04 2.71 2.19
C ASN A 107 -10.21 4.22 2.02
N THR A 108 -10.31 4.96 3.12
CA THR A 108 -10.33 6.42 3.13
C THR A 108 -9.07 6.99 2.47
N ALA A 109 -7.90 6.50 2.84
CA ALA A 109 -6.64 6.92 2.23
C ALA A 109 -6.56 6.58 0.73
N MET A 110 -7.05 5.40 0.32
CA MET A 110 -7.10 4.98 -1.09
C MET A 110 -8.05 5.83 -1.93
N SER A 111 -9.06 6.44 -1.33
CA SER A 111 -10.02 7.31 -2.01
C SER A 111 -9.52 8.77 -2.06
N PHE A 112 -9.08 9.32 -0.94
CA PHE A 112 -8.58 10.70 -0.87
C PHE A 112 -7.20 10.88 -1.52
N GLY A 113 -6.35 9.84 -1.50
CA GLY A 113 -5.00 9.91 -2.08
C GLY A 113 -5.00 10.31 -3.55
N PRO A 114 -5.68 9.58 -4.45
CA PRO A 114 -5.78 9.94 -5.86
C PRO A 114 -6.47 11.29 -6.10
N MET A 115 -7.50 11.63 -5.31
CA MET A 115 -8.18 12.93 -5.41
C MET A 115 -7.20 14.08 -5.15
N ILE A 116 -6.49 14.03 -4.03
CA ILE A 116 -5.50 15.05 -3.66
C ILE A 116 -4.35 15.06 -4.67
N GLY A 117 -3.86 13.89 -5.07
CA GLY A 117 -2.78 13.75 -6.04
C GLY A 117 -3.10 14.35 -7.40
N LEU A 118 -4.30 14.11 -7.93
CA LEU A 118 -4.76 14.70 -9.19
C LEU A 118 -4.93 16.21 -9.08
N PHE A 119 -5.54 16.70 -7.99
CA PHE A 119 -5.67 18.14 -7.75
C PHE A 119 -4.31 18.83 -7.64
N MET A 120 -3.35 18.23 -6.96
CA MET A 120 -2.00 18.76 -6.84
C MET A 120 -1.26 18.74 -8.18
N HIS A 121 -1.47 17.69 -9.00
CA HIS A 121 -0.83 17.57 -10.31
C HIS A 121 -1.21 18.68 -11.28
N ASP A 122 -2.42 19.21 -11.18
CA ASP A 122 -2.90 20.32 -12.03
C ASP A 122 -2.24 21.67 -11.67
N ILE A 123 -1.70 21.80 -10.43
CA ILE A 123 -1.22 23.07 -9.88
C ILE A 123 0.30 23.05 -9.59
N TYR A 124 0.82 21.91 -9.15
CA TYR A 124 2.18 21.75 -8.61
C TYR A 124 3.03 20.75 -9.41
N SER A 125 4.35 20.84 -9.24
CA SER A 125 5.30 19.88 -9.81
C SER A 125 5.23 18.50 -9.13
N PHE A 126 5.70 17.47 -9.82
CA PHE A 126 5.84 16.12 -9.24
C PHE A 126 6.72 16.09 -7.99
N GLU A 127 7.78 16.91 -7.96
CA GLU A 127 8.66 17.04 -6.79
C GLU A 127 7.89 17.50 -5.55
N THR A 128 6.99 18.49 -5.72
CA THR A 128 6.12 18.96 -4.62
C THR A 128 5.19 17.84 -4.13
N ILE A 129 4.62 17.06 -5.04
CA ILE A 129 3.75 15.93 -4.68
C ILE A 129 4.52 14.88 -3.89
N PHE A 130 5.74 14.53 -4.32
CA PHE A 130 6.58 13.57 -3.60
C PHE A 130 7.06 14.12 -2.24
N ALA A 131 7.36 15.42 -2.16
CA ALA A 131 7.71 16.06 -0.90
C ALA A 131 6.54 16.03 0.11
N CYS A 132 5.32 16.33 -0.32
CA CYS A 132 4.11 16.22 0.49
C CYS A 132 3.86 14.77 0.95
N SER A 133 4.09 13.80 0.06
CA SER A 133 3.98 12.38 0.39
C SER A 133 5.02 11.96 1.43
N LEU A 134 6.25 12.44 1.31
CA LEU A 134 7.33 12.21 2.28
C LEU A 134 6.99 12.81 3.65
N ILE A 135 6.49 14.04 3.70
CA ILE A 135 6.08 14.72 4.94
C ILE A 135 4.94 13.95 5.60
N SER A 136 3.88 13.64 4.85
CA SER A 136 2.74 12.87 5.35
C SER A 136 3.17 11.49 5.87
N GLY A 137 4.00 10.78 5.12
CA GLY A 137 4.56 9.50 5.52
C GLY A 137 5.43 9.60 6.78
N THR A 138 6.21 10.68 6.93
CA THR A 138 7.04 10.92 8.12
C THR A 138 6.17 11.16 9.36
N ILE A 139 5.08 11.92 9.25
CA ILE A 139 4.12 12.10 10.34
C ILE A 139 3.54 10.73 10.76
N GLY A 140 3.13 9.92 9.80
CA GLY A 140 2.65 8.56 10.07
C GLY A 140 3.71 7.66 10.70
N PHE A 141 4.98 7.77 10.28
CA PHE A 141 6.10 7.04 10.87
C PHE A 141 6.33 7.42 12.34
N VAL A 142 6.30 8.71 12.65
CA VAL A 142 6.40 9.19 14.04
C VAL A 142 5.26 8.64 14.88
N ALA A 143 4.02 8.69 14.37
CA ALA A 143 2.87 8.08 15.04
C ALA A 143 3.07 6.57 15.27
N ALA A 144 3.60 5.85 14.28
CA ALA A 144 3.90 4.43 14.39
C ALA A 144 4.97 4.13 15.47
N CYS A 145 5.97 5.01 15.63
CA CYS A 145 6.97 4.89 16.70
C CYS A 145 6.33 4.98 18.10
N LEU A 146 5.26 5.76 18.25
CA LEU A 146 4.57 5.94 19.54
C LEU A 146 3.67 4.76 19.93
N VAL A 147 3.27 3.91 18.98
CA VAL A 147 2.44 2.74 19.24
C VAL A 147 3.17 1.77 20.20
N LYS A 148 2.56 1.47 21.33
CA LYS A 148 3.08 0.46 22.27
C LYS A 148 2.58 -0.93 21.87
N THR A 149 3.51 -1.84 21.61
CA THR A 149 3.19 -3.24 21.31
C THR A 149 3.57 -4.13 22.49
N PRO A 150 2.78 -5.18 22.79
CA PRO A 150 3.15 -6.14 23.80
C PRO A 150 4.46 -6.86 23.41
N PRO A 151 5.28 -7.27 24.39
CA PRO A 151 6.47 -8.05 24.09
C PRO A 151 6.06 -9.36 23.43
N LYS A 152 6.75 -9.73 22.35
CA LYS A 152 6.50 -10.98 21.65
C LYS A 152 6.89 -12.14 22.55
N GLN A 153 5.98 -13.07 22.80
CA GLN A 153 6.33 -14.34 23.44
C GLN A 153 7.24 -15.16 22.52
N PRO A 154 8.28 -15.79 23.05
CA PRO A 154 9.16 -16.63 22.25
C PRO A 154 8.35 -17.76 21.61
N VAL A 155 8.25 -17.74 20.30
CA VAL A 155 7.60 -18.81 19.54
C VAL A 155 8.58 -19.95 19.40
N LYS A 156 8.18 -21.18 19.73
CA LYS A 156 8.99 -22.38 19.44
C LYS A 156 9.31 -22.40 17.95
N ARG A 157 10.59 -22.55 17.63
CA ARG A 157 11.05 -22.73 16.25
C ARG A 157 10.58 -24.09 15.75
N GLU A 158 9.45 -24.10 15.06
CA GLU A 158 9.00 -25.29 14.36
C GLU A 158 9.59 -25.31 12.93
N PRO A 159 9.74 -26.49 12.32
CA PRO A 159 10.30 -26.61 10.98
C PRO A 159 9.48 -25.81 9.96
N ILE A 160 10.17 -25.30 8.94
CA ILE A 160 9.55 -24.55 7.83
C ILE A 160 8.66 -25.52 7.06
N SER A 161 7.34 -25.21 6.99
CA SER A 161 6.37 -25.96 6.20
C SER A 161 5.64 -25.02 5.22
N LEU A 162 5.15 -25.56 4.11
CA LEU A 162 4.38 -24.78 3.12
C LEU A 162 3.12 -24.15 3.72
N ASP A 163 2.48 -24.78 4.68
CA ASP A 163 1.32 -24.26 5.42
C ASP A 163 1.57 -22.92 6.14
N ARG A 164 2.84 -22.59 6.40
CA ARG A 164 3.21 -21.29 6.99
C ARG A 164 3.26 -20.15 5.99
N PHE A 165 3.40 -20.46 4.71
CA PHE A 165 3.42 -19.48 3.63
C PHE A 165 2.05 -19.31 2.98
N VAL A 166 1.25 -20.36 2.93
CA VAL A 166 -0.06 -20.37 2.27
C VAL A 166 -1.07 -21.11 3.13
N LEU A 167 -2.08 -20.41 3.62
CA LEU A 167 -3.20 -20.99 4.35
C LEU A 167 -4.17 -21.66 3.35
N LEU A 168 -4.00 -22.95 3.07
CA LEU A 168 -4.81 -23.69 2.09
C LEU A 168 -6.32 -23.57 2.35
N LYS A 169 -6.73 -23.59 3.61
CA LYS A 169 -8.15 -23.42 4.01
C LYS A 169 -8.71 -22.02 3.67
N GLY A 170 -7.86 -21.03 3.48
CA GLY A 170 -8.23 -19.66 3.11
C GLY A 170 -8.38 -19.43 1.62
N ILE A 171 -7.93 -20.36 0.76
CA ILE A 171 -7.92 -20.19 -0.70
C ILE A 171 -9.31 -19.87 -1.27
N PRO A 172 -10.41 -20.56 -0.92
CA PRO A 172 -11.73 -20.25 -1.48
C PRO A 172 -12.18 -18.82 -1.18
N ALA A 173 -11.98 -18.36 0.06
CA ALA A 173 -12.30 -16.98 0.46
C ALA A 173 -11.39 -15.97 -0.27
N GLY A 174 -10.10 -16.31 -0.45
CA GLY A 174 -9.15 -15.50 -1.22
C GLY A 174 -9.54 -15.36 -2.68
N ILE A 175 -9.99 -16.43 -3.33
CA ILE A 175 -10.48 -16.40 -4.72
C ILE A 175 -11.73 -15.52 -4.83
N ALA A 176 -12.70 -15.67 -3.92
CA ALA A 176 -13.90 -14.83 -3.92
C ALA A 176 -13.54 -13.33 -3.80
N LEU A 177 -12.63 -13.00 -2.90
CA LEU A 177 -12.15 -11.62 -2.74
C LEU A 177 -11.38 -11.13 -3.98
N LEU A 178 -10.56 -11.98 -4.60
CA LEU A 178 -9.84 -11.66 -5.84
C LEU A 178 -10.81 -11.28 -6.95
N LEU A 179 -11.82 -12.13 -7.20
CA LEU A 179 -12.82 -11.88 -8.23
C LEU A 179 -13.64 -10.61 -7.99
N LEU A 180 -13.93 -10.28 -6.73
CA LEU A 180 -14.59 -9.03 -6.35
C LEU A 180 -13.66 -7.82 -6.56
N SER A 181 -12.36 -7.97 -6.34
CA SER A 181 -11.40 -6.88 -6.41
C SER A 181 -10.99 -6.52 -7.85
N ILE A 182 -11.14 -7.43 -8.82
CA ILE A 182 -10.81 -7.16 -10.23
C ILE A 182 -11.61 -5.99 -10.80
N PRO A 183 -12.97 -5.98 -10.77
CA PRO A 183 -13.76 -4.84 -11.26
C PRO A 183 -13.44 -3.54 -10.53
N TYR A 184 -13.22 -3.61 -9.22
CA TYR A 184 -12.83 -2.46 -8.42
C TYR A 184 -11.49 -1.86 -8.88
N GLY A 185 -10.47 -2.70 -9.08
CA GLY A 185 -9.16 -2.28 -9.57
C GLY A 185 -9.22 -1.69 -10.97
N MET A 186 -9.98 -2.30 -11.89
CA MET A 186 -10.19 -1.79 -13.24
C MET A 186 -10.84 -0.39 -13.21
N THR A 187 -11.92 -0.25 -12.47
CA THR A 187 -12.65 1.02 -12.37
C THR A 187 -11.76 2.11 -11.77
N SER A 188 -11.09 1.84 -10.65
CA SER A 188 -10.23 2.82 -9.96
C SER A 188 -9.05 3.28 -10.81
N THR A 189 -8.49 2.39 -11.66
CA THR A 189 -7.33 2.73 -12.48
C THR A 189 -7.71 3.50 -13.74
N TYR A 190 -8.81 3.12 -14.40
CA TYR A 190 -9.10 3.61 -15.75
C TYR A 190 -10.20 4.67 -15.81
N VAL A 191 -10.95 4.91 -14.73
CA VAL A 191 -12.07 5.88 -14.73
C VAL A 191 -11.63 7.29 -15.14
N ALA A 192 -10.49 7.75 -14.66
CA ALA A 192 -9.98 9.08 -14.98
C ALA A 192 -9.53 9.20 -16.46
N MET A 193 -8.96 8.12 -17.02
CA MET A 193 -8.58 8.07 -18.44
C MET A 193 -9.81 8.04 -19.33
N TYR A 194 -10.80 7.21 -18.98
CA TYR A 194 -12.07 7.12 -19.70
C TYR A 194 -12.85 8.42 -19.69
N ALA A 195 -12.90 9.13 -18.54
CA ALA A 195 -13.54 10.43 -18.44
C ALA A 195 -12.94 11.45 -19.42
N LYS A 196 -11.61 11.47 -19.57
CA LYS A 196 -10.94 12.33 -20.56
C LYS A 196 -11.28 11.95 -22.00
N GLU A 197 -11.34 10.65 -22.30
CA GLU A 197 -11.64 10.14 -23.63
C GLU A 197 -13.06 10.49 -24.12
N ILE A 198 -14.05 10.46 -23.22
CA ILE A 198 -15.45 10.84 -23.51
C ILE A 198 -15.73 12.34 -23.35
N GLY A 199 -14.69 13.16 -23.13
CA GLY A 199 -14.78 14.61 -23.09
C GLY A 199 -15.38 15.18 -21.80
N ILE A 200 -15.37 14.43 -20.70
CA ILE A 200 -15.77 14.96 -19.38
C ILE A 200 -14.64 15.86 -18.87
N THR A 201 -14.90 17.16 -18.83
CA THR A 201 -13.97 18.18 -18.33
C THR A 201 -14.05 18.40 -16.82
N LEU A 202 -15.03 17.79 -16.14
CA LEU A 202 -15.10 17.82 -14.67
C LEU A 202 -13.87 17.13 -14.07
N ASN A 203 -13.41 17.67 -12.93
CA ASN A 203 -12.26 17.12 -12.22
C ASN A 203 -12.51 15.62 -11.90
N SER A 204 -11.71 14.74 -12.51
CA SER A 204 -11.80 13.27 -12.35
C SER A 204 -11.62 12.85 -10.89
N GLY A 205 -11.05 13.71 -10.04
CA GLY A 205 -10.94 13.51 -8.59
C GLY A 205 -12.28 13.40 -7.87
N LEU A 206 -13.35 14.02 -8.40
CA LEU A 206 -14.69 13.93 -7.82
C LEU A 206 -15.23 12.50 -7.80
N PHE A 207 -14.87 11.68 -8.78
CA PHE A 207 -15.23 10.26 -8.76
C PHE A 207 -14.73 9.58 -7.47
N PHE A 208 -13.48 9.81 -7.10
CA PHE A 208 -12.89 9.23 -5.89
C PHE A 208 -13.53 9.79 -4.61
N THR A 209 -13.97 11.05 -4.62
CA THR A 209 -14.71 11.64 -3.51
C THR A 209 -16.06 10.94 -3.29
N PHE A 210 -16.85 10.74 -4.35
CA PHE A 210 -18.11 10.01 -4.24
C PHE A 210 -17.91 8.55 -3.86
N MET A 211 -16.86 7.92 -4.36
CA MET A 211 -16.48 6.55 -3.97
C MET A 211 -16.15 6.48 -2.47
N ALA A 212 -15.44 7.47 -1.91
CA ALA A 212 -15.13 7.53 -0.48
C ALA A 212 -16.38 7.68 0.39
N VAL A 213 -17.38 8.43 -0.07
CA VAL A 213 -18.66 8.60 0.66
C VAL A 213 -19.52 7.33 0.61
N GLY A 214 -19.37 6.52 -0.45
CA GLY A 214 -20.12 5.26 -0.61
C GLY A 214 -19.53 4.05 0.12
N MET A 215 -18.32 4.16 0.67
CA MET A 215 -17.61 3.12 1.46
C MET A 215 -17.83 3.29 2.96
#